data_a5ce70dcc16930c418ad05d374b4cd91
#
_entry.id   a5ce70dcc16930c418ad05d374b4cd91
#
_cell.length_a   1.000
_cell.length_b   1.000
_cell.length_c   1.000
_cell.angle_alpha   90.00
_cell.angle_beta   90.00
_cell.angle_gamma   90.00
#
_symmetry.space_group_name_H-M   'P 1'
#
loop_
_entity.id
_entity.type
_entity.pdbx_description
1 polymer ?
#
loop_
_entity_poly.entity_id
_entity_poly.type
_entity_poly.pdbx_seq_one_letter_code
_entity_poly.pdbx_strand_id
1 'polypeptide(L)'
;MNTPDETKLRSPLLLDKNRSILVVIDVQEKLMPHIKSRDVITWNLQRLLTAAELFQIPIRASEQYPRGLGATVEPLRQHLNNAIGAPLTEKSMFSCRECEQWLAEATCLERPQIVITGIETHVCVLQSAFDFMAAGFDVFLVVDAVGSRYRLDHRTALTRISQSGGNLITTESVLFEWCERSGTPEFKQVSELVKQPRPRRGRKYDESASANRLQ
;
A
#
# COMPACT_ATOMS: atom_id res chain seq x y z
N MET A 1 26.56 -13.23 34.73
CA MET A 1 26.51 -12.12 33.75
C MET A 1 26.20 -12.74 32.41
N ASN A 2 24.92 -12.73 31.98
CA ASN A 2 24.57 -13.19 30.65
C ASN A 2 25.03 -12.11 29.68
N THR A 3 25.99 -12.42 28.83
CA THR A 3 26.27 -11.64 27.62
C THR A 3 24.95 -11.50 26.86
N PRO A 4 24.59 -10.30 26.38
CA PRO A 4 23.43 -10.15 25.50
C PRO A 4 23.66 -11.10 24.33
N ASP A 5 22.71 -11.99 24.10
CA ASP A 5 22.63 -12.84 22.90
C ASP A 5 22.93 -11.90 21.72
N GLU A 6 24.01 -12.17 20.99
CA GLU A 6 24.33 -11.47 19.76
C GLU A 6 23.12 -11.67 18.86
N THR A 7 22.24 -10.70 18.89
CA THR A 7 20.95 -10.71 18.23
C THR A 7 21.19 -11.11 16.79
N LYS A 8 20.66 -12.25 16.40
CA LYS A 8 20.68 -12.73 15.02
C LYS A 8 20.19 -11.58 14.15
N LEU A 9 21.12 -10.93 13.47
CA LEU A 9 20.86 -9.73 12.71
C LEU A 9 19.82 -10.07 11.65
N ARG A 10 18.65 -9.44 11.72
CA ARG A 10 17.61 -9.65 10.71
C ARG A 10 18.07 -9.04 9.39
N SER A 11 17.78 -9.70 8.27
CA SER A 11 18.14 -9.19 6.95
C SER A 11 17.54 -7.80 6.73
N PRO A 12 18.30 -6.80 6.26
CA PRO A 12 17.78 -5.48 5.90
C PRO A 12 16.86 -5.49 4.69
N LEU A 13 16.80 -6.61 3.95
CA LEU A 13 15.89 -6.80 2.83
C LEU A 13 14.45 -7.14 3.26
N LEU A 14 14.23 -7.46 4.53
CA LEU A 14 12.90 -7.66 5.09
C LEU A 14 12.35 -6.36 5.67
N LEU A 15 11.04 -6.21 5.63
CA LEU A 15 10.37 -5.08 6.28
C LEU A 15 10.51 -5.18 7.80
N ASP A 16 10.82 -4.04 8.40
CA ASP A 16 10.86 -3.85 9.85
C ASP A 16 9.83 -2.79 10.26
N LYS A 17 8.96 -3.14 11.19
CA LYS A 17 7.93 -2.23 11.70
C LYS A 17 8.48 -0.91 12.26
N ASN A 18 9.70 -0.94 12.81
CA ASN A 18 10.36 0.26 13.36
C ASN A 18 11.03 1.13 12.29
N ARG A 19 11.17 0.60 11.06
CA ARG A 19 11.83 1.27 9.93
C ARG A 19 10.88 1.58 8.78
N SER A 20 9.61 1.18 8.87
CA SER A 20 8.62 1.31 7.81
C SER A 20 7.72 2.53 7.98
N ILE A 21 7.27 3.10 6.86
CA ILE A 21 6.12 4.01 6.74
C ILE A 21 5.18 3.43 5.68
N LEU A 22 3.88 3.39 5.98
CA LEU A 22 2.85 2.98 5.02
C LEU A 22 2.32 4.20 4.26
N VAL A 23 2.36 4.14 2.93
CA VAL A 23 1.87 5.20 2.04
C VAL A 23 0.69 4.69 1.22
N VAL A 24 -0.44 5.40 1.28
CA VAL A 24 -1.67 5.11 0.53
C VAL A 24 -1.90 6.22 -0.50
N ILE A 25 -1.83 5.88 -1.78
CA ILE A 25 -1.86 6.85 -2.88
C ILE A 25 -3.22 6.85 -3.57
N ASP A 26 -3.93 7.98 -3.53
CA ASP A 26 -5.03 8.41 -4.40
C ASP A 26 -6.19 7.39 -4.57
N VAL A 27 -6.61 6.71 -3.51
CA VAL A 27 -7.68 5.71 -3.56
C VAL A 27 -9.05 6.41 -3.55
N GLN A 28 -9.37 7.14 -4.64
CA GLN A 28 -10.45 8.11 -4.71
C GLN A 28 -11.69 7.63 -5.48
N GLU A 29 -12.84 8.26 -5.16
CA GLU A 29 -14.18 7.90 -5.62
C GLU A 29 -14.32 7.82 -7.15
N LYS A 30 -13.72 8.76 -7.89
CA LYS A 30 -13.82 8.77 -9.35
C LYS A 30 -12.79 7.88 -10.06
N LEU A 31 -11.75 7.42 -9.36
CA LEU A 31 -10.74 6.53 -9.92
C LEU A 31 -11.06 5.06 -9.68
N MET A 32 -11.46 4.70 -8.47
CA MET A 32 -11.71 3.32 -8.04
C MET A 32 -12.73 2.56 -8.90
N PRO A 33 -13.83 3.15 -9.40
CA PRO A 33 -14.78 2.44 -10.27
C PRO A 33 -14.16 1.85 -11.54
N HIS A 34 -13.07 2.44 -12.02
CA HIS A 34 -12.36 1.98 -13.23
C HIS A 34 -11.33 0.88 -12.95
N ILE A 35 -11.04 0.57 -11.69
CA ILE A 35 -10.06 -0.43 -11.29
C ILE A 35 -10.77 -1.78 -11.08
N LYS A 36 -10.47 -2.76 -11.94
CA LYS A 36 -11.11 -4.10 -11.89
C LYS A 36 -10.86 -4.87 -10.59
N SER A 37 -9.72 -4.62 -9.94
CA SER A 37 -9.32 -5.25 -8.67
C SER A 37 -9.68 -4.42 -7.43
N ARG A 38 -10.50 -3.38 -7.55
CA ARG A 38 -10.82 -2.43 -6.48
C ARG A 38 -11.23 -3.08 -5.16
N ASP A 39 -12.08 -4.13 -5.21
CA ASP A 39 -12.56 -4.79 -4.00
C ASP A 39 -11.44 -5.49 -3.24
N VAL A 40 -10.51 -6.12 -3.97
CA VAL A 40 -9.32 -6.77 -3.40
C VAL A 40 -8.34 -5.72 -2.88
N ILE A 41 -8.11 -4.63 -3.61
CA ILE A 41 -7.25 -3.53 -3.19
C ILE A 41 -7.79 -2.91 -1.90
N THR A 42 -9.08 -2.57 -1.85
CA THR A 42 -9.71 -1.99 -0.66
C THR A 42 -9.60 -2.93 0.54
N TRP A 43 -9.87 -4.22 0.35
CA TRP A 43 -9.74 -5.23 1.40
C TRP A 43 -8.31 -5.37 1.92
N ASN A 44 -7.31 -5.39 1.03
CA ASN A 44 -5.91 -5.43 1.41
C ASN A 44 -5.45 -4.16 2.12
N LEU A 45 -5.91 -3.00 1.64
CA LEU A 45 -5.64 -1.71 2.30
C LEU A 45 -6.17 -1.67 3.74
N GLN A 46 -7.40 -2.14 3.98
CA GLN A 46 -7.94 -2.23 5.33
C GLN A 46 -7.07 -3.10 6.25
N ARG A 47 -6.59 -4.24 5.77
CA ARG A 47 -5.70 -5.14 6.51
C ARG A 47 -4.35 -4.48 6.83
N LEU A 48 -3.77 -3.80 5.84
CA LEU A 48 -2.50 -3.08 6.01
C LEU A 48 -2.63 -1.90 6.98
N LEU A 49 -3.73 -1.13 6.90
CA LEU A 49 -4.01 -0.03 7.81
C LEU A 49 -4.16 -0.54 9.25
N THR A 50 -4.96 -1.59 9.45
CA THR A 50 -5.12 -2.21 10.77
C THR A 50 -3.80 -2.72 11.35
N ALA A 51 -2.95 -3.34 10.50
CA ALA A 51 -1.64 -3.80 10.94
C ALA A 51 -0.67 -2.65 11.24
N ALA A 52 -0.71 -1.58 10.44
CA ALA A 52 0.10 -0.39 10.68
C ALA A 52 -0.25 0.28 12.01
N GLU A 53 -1.54 0.37 12.34
CA GLU A 53 -1.98 0.86 13.66
C GLU A 53 -1.52 -0.08 14.78
N LEU A 54 -1.71 -1.40 14.63
CA LEU A 54 -1.28 -2.41 15.60
C LEU A 54 0.21 -2.28 15.95
N PHE A 55 1.05 -2.06 14.95
CA PHE A 55 2.49 -1.94 15.08
C PHE A 55 3.01 -0.51 15.23
N GLN A 56 2.11 0.48 15.32
CA GLN A 56 2.44 1.90 15.44
C GLN A 56 3.32 2.41 14.29
N ILE A 57 3.05 1.91 13.08
CA ILE A 57 3.74 2.32 11.86
C ILE A 57 3.08 3.61 11.35
N PRO A 58 3.83 4.68 11.10
CA PRO A 58 3.27 5.91 10.56
C PRO A 58 2.58 5.67 9.21
N ILE A 59 1.40 6.26 9.06
CA ILE A 59 0.60 6.18 7.83
C ILE A 59 0.57 7.55 7.18
N ARG A 60 0.72 7.61 5.87
CA ARG A 60 0.55 8.80 5.03
C ARG A 60 -0.38 8.48 3.88
N ALA A 61 -1.27 9.40 3.55
CA ALA A 61 -2.22 9.20 2.45
C ALA A 61 -2.40 10.48 1.65
N SER A 62 -2.53 10.33 0.32
CA SER A 62 -2.74 11.44 -0.61
C SER A 62 -4.09 11.38 -1.32
N GLU A 63 -4.54 12.56 -1.73
CA GLU A 63 -5.63 12.78 -2.66
C GLU A 63 -5.16 13.64 -3.83
N GLN A 64 -5.23 13.09 -5.04
CA GLN A 64 -4.93 13.81 -6.28
C GLN A 64 -6.09 14.73 -6.63
N TYR A 65 -5.88 16.06 -6.65
CA TYR A 65 -6.88 17.04 -7.09
C TYR A 65 -8.32 16.68 -6.65
N PRO A 66 -8.62 16.64 -5.33
CA PRO A 66 -9.88 16.07 -4.82
C PRO A 66 -11.12 16.81 -5.31
N ARG A 67 -11.03 18.11 -5.65
CA ARG A 67 -12.14 18.86 -6.28
C ARG A 67 -12.58 18.21 -7.61
N GLY A 68 -11.66 17.60 -8.33
CA GLY A 68 -11.93 16.92 -9.61
C GLY A 68 -12.20 15.43 -9.46
N LEU A 69 -11.44 14.73 -8.62
CA LEU A 69 -11.44 13.27 -8.52
C LEU A 69 -12.25 12.70 -7.35
N GLY A 70 -12.79 13.58 -6.51
CA GLY A 70 -13.54 13.17 -5.31
C GLY A 70 -12.62 12.82 -4.15
N ALA A 71 -13.22 12.46 -3.03
CA ALA A 71 -12.51 12.09 -1.83
C ALA A 71 -12.04 10.63 -1.88
N THR A 72 -11.19 10.25 -0.93
CA THR A 72 -10.85 8.85 -0.67
C THR A 72 -12.11 8.04 -0.38
N VAL A 73 -12.21 6.82 -0.95
CA VAL A 73 -13.40 5.97 -0.80
C VAL A 73 -13.63 5.49 0.62
N GLU A 74 -14.90 5.35 1.02
CA GLU A 74 -15.26 4.63 2.23
C GLU A 74 -15.10 3.10 2.01
N PRO A 75 -14.68 2.28 3.01
CA PRO A 75 -14.42 2.67 4.41
C PRO A 75 -12.98 3.16 4.70
N LEU A 76 -12.12 3.29 3.68
CA LEU A 76 -10.71 3.69 3.88
C LEU A 76 -10.58 5.10 4.42
N ARG A 77 -11.44 6.02 3.98
CA ARG A 77 -11.42 7.42 4.42
C ARG A 77 -11.59 7.55 5.92
N GLN A 78 -12.59 6.87 6.49
CA GLN A 78 -12.81 6.90 7.94
C GLN A 78 -11.61 6.33 8.69
N HIS A 79 -11.07 5.19 8.22
CA HIS A 79 -9.92 4.54 8.83
C HIS A 79 -8.68 5.47 8.80
N LEU A 80 -8.37 6.05 7.63
CA LEU A 80 -7.24 6.96 7.47
C LEU A 80 -7.36 8.23 8.32
N ASN A 81 -8.54 8.85 8.38
CA ASN A 81 -8.76 10.03 9.22
C ASN A 81 -8.49 9.72 10.70
N ASN A 82 -8.89 8.55 11.18
CA ASN A 82 -8.64 8.13 12.56
C ASN A 82 -7.15 7.82 12.79
N ALA A 83 -6.52 7.10 11.87
CA ALA A 83 -5.13 6.64 11.99
C ALA A 83 -4.09 7.78 11.85
N ILE A 84 -4.34 8.73 10.94
CA ILE A 84 -3.42 9.84 10.68
C ILE A 84 -3.63 10.98 11.67
N GLY A 85 -4.88 11.18 12.13
CA GLY A 85 -5.24 12.29 13.02
C GLY A 85 -5.10 13.69 12.40
N ALA A 86 -4.99 13.76 11.05
CA ALA A 86 -4.84 14.98 10.26
C ALA A 86 -5.55 14.82 8.92
N PRO A 87 -5.86 15.92 8.20
CA PRO A 87 -6.38 15.84 6.84
C PRO A 87 -5.44 15.08 5.90
N LEU A 88 -6.01 14.38 4.92
CA LEU A 88 -5.24 13.73 3.88
C LEU A 88 -4.49 14.79 3.05
N THR A 89 -3.29 14.45 2.56
CA THR A 89 -2.48 15.40 1.82
C THR A 89 -2.99 15.54 0.39
N GLU A 90 -3.45 16.73 0.03
CA GLU A 90 -3.82 17.05 -1.36
C GLU A 90 -2.55 17.29 -2.18
N LYS A 91 -2.56 16.83 -3.43
CA LYS A 91 -1.47 17.05 -4.38
C LYS A 91 -1.97 17.31 -5.80
N SER A 92 -1.17 18.02 -6.57
CA SER A 92 -1.38 18.29 -8.00
C SER A 92 -0.39 17.52 -8.88
N MET A 93 0.84 17.32 -8.45
CA MET A 93 1.78 16.41 -9.10
C MET A 93 1.28 14.97 -9.00
N PHE A 94 1.59 14.15 -10.00
CA PHE A 94 1.28 12.72 -9.91
C PHE A 94 2.12 12.03 -8.84
N SER A 95 3.38 12.40 -8.73
CA SER A 95 4.26 11.91 -7.66
C SER A 95 3.93 12.50 -6.29
N CYS A 96 3.98 11.66 -5.25
CA CYS A 96 3.93 12.11 -3.84
C CYS A 96 5.21 12.83 -3.40
N ARG A 97 6.18 13.09 -4.28
CA ARG A 97 7.31 13.97 -4.00
C ARG A 97 6.85 15.38 -3.60
N GLU A 98 5.70 15.83 -4.11
CA GLU A 98 5.07 17.09 -3.69
C GLU A 98 4.73 17.13 -2.19
N CYS A 99 4.56 15.95 -1.56
CA CYS A 99 4.32 15.81 -0.12
C CYS A 99 5.66 15.85 0.65
N GLU A 100 6.42 16.92 0.54
CA GLU A 100 7.80 17.04 1.05
C GLU A 100 7.93 16.68 2.54
N GLN A 101 6.92 17.01 3.35
CA GLN A 101 6.91 16.68 4.78
C GLN A 101 7.00 15.16 5.05
N TRP A 102 6.52 14.30 4.14
CA TRP A 102 6.57 12.86 4.36
C TRP A 102 7.99 12.30 4.36
N LEU A 103 8.84 12.81 3.45
CA LEU A 103 10.23 12.40 3.37
C LEU A 103 11.07 12.99 4.50
N ALA A 104 10.79 14.25 4.88
CA ALA A 104 11.43 14.88 6.02
C ALA A 104 11.11 14.13 7.33
N GLU A 105 9.87 13.74 7.54
CA GLU A 105 9.46 12.93 8.69
C GLU A 105 10.07 11.53 8.65
N ALA A 106 10.08 10.86 7.50
CA ALA A 106 10.69 9.54 7.34
C ALA A 106 12.17 9.57 7.72
N THR A 107 12.88 10.60 7.29
CA THR A 107 14.28 10.83 7.64
C THR A 107 14.45 11.12 9.13
N CYS A 108 13.63 12.01 9.68
CA CYS A 108 13.69 12.38 11.11
C CYS A 108 13.40 11.19 12.04
N LEU A 109 12.49 10.30 11.62
CA LEU A 109 12.14 9.09 12.37
C LEU A 109 13.06 7.90 12.08
N GLU A 110 14.09 8.06 11.27
CA GLU A 110 15.00 6.99 10.82
C GLU A 110 14.24 5.79 10.19
N ARG A 111 13.21 6.08 9.36
CA ARG A 111 12.35 5.09 8.72
C ARG A 111 12.58 5.05 7.21
N PRO A 112 13.63 4.39 6.74
CA PRO A 112 13.99 4.39 5.32
C PRO A 112 13.10 3.51 4.44
N GLN A 113 12.26 2.64 5.01
CA GLN A 113 11.43 1.71 4.24
C GLN A 113 10.05 2.32 3.96
N ILE A 114 9.78 2.62 2.69
CA ILE A 114 8.49 3.16 2.24
C ILE A 114 7.66 2.04 1.61
N VAL A 115 6.57 1.66 2.28
CA VAL A 115 5.62 0.63 1.82
C VAL A 115 4.51 1.32 1.03
N ILE A 116 4.49 1.15 -0.29
CA ILE A 116 3.61 1.86 -1.21
C ILE A 116 2.40 1.02 -1.58
N THR A 117 1.22 1.64 -1.51
CA THR A 117 -0.08 1.11 -1.92
C THR A 117 -0.89 2.16 -2.69
N GLY A 118 -2.04 1.78 -3.26
CA GLY A 118 -2.97 2.71 -3.90
C GLY A 118 -3.00 2.66 -5.42
N ILE A 119 -3.41 3.73 -6.08
CA ILE A 119 -3.68 3.79 -7.53
C ILE A 119 -3.21 5.10 -8.17
N GLU A 120 -3.03 5.18 -9.52
CA GLU A 120 -2.87 4.04 -10.41
C GLU A 120 -1.41 3.61 -10.43
N THR A 121 -1.16 2.29 -10.50
CA THR A 121 0.19 1.71 -10.44
C THR A 121 1.15 2.34 -11.44
N HIS A 122 0.69 2.68 -12.65
CA HIS A 122 1.53 3.20 -13.75
C HIS A 122 1.63 4.72 -13.80
N VAL A 123 0.92 5.44 -12.92
CA VAL A 123 0.94 6.90 -12.85
C VAL A 123 1.48 7.36 -11.49
N CYS A 124 0.61 7.62 -10.53
CA CYS A 124 0.99 8.21 -9.24
C CYS A 124 1.91 7.27 -8.43
N VAL A 125 1.59 5.98 -8.41
CA VAL A 125 2.39 4.96 -7.69
C VAL A 125 3.78 4.82 -8.29
N LEU A 126 3.90 4.66 -9.62
CA LEU A 126 5.19 4.51 -10.30
C LEU A 126 6.09 5.73 -10.11
N GLN A 127 5.54 6.93 -10.32
CA GLN A 127 6.32 8.17 -10.21
C GLN A 127 6.76 8.41 -8.77
N SER A 128 5.87 8.18 -7.80
CA SER A 128 6.24 8.26 -6.37
C SER A 128 7.31 7.26 -6.00
N ALA A 129 7.20 6.00 -6.46
CA ALA A 129 8.19 4.97 -6.20
C ALA A 129 9.58 5.39 -6.71
N PHE A 130 9.68 5.93 -7.92
CA PHE A 130 10.95 6.37 -8.49
C PHE A 130 11.53 7.57 -7.75
N ASP A 131 10.70 8.56 -7.41
CA ASP A 131 11.16 9.72 -6.67
C ASP A 131 11.60 9.37 -5.24
N PHE A 132 10.92 8.43 -4.57
CA PHE A 132 11.35 7.94 -3.25
C PHE A 132 12.67 7.17 -3.32
N MET A 133 12.85 6.30 -4.33
CA MET A 133 14.14 5.62 -4.56
C MET A 133 15.26 6.64 -4.87
N ALA A 134 14.98 7.65 -5.69
CA ALA A 134 15.95 8.72 -5.99
C ALA A 134 16.32 9.55 -4.75
N ALA A 135 15.41 9.66 -3.78
CA ALA A 135 15.66 10.28 -2.48
C ALA A 135 16.40 9.37 -1.47
N GLY A 136 16.74 8.12 -1.87
CA GLY A 136 17.52 7.18 -1.06
C GLY A 136 16.70 6.28 -0.14
N PHE A 137 15.38 6.18 -0.35
CA PHE A 137 14.52 5.29 0.42
C PHE A 137 14.43 3.88 -0.18
N ASP A 138 14.28 2.88 0.68
CA ASP A 138 13.99 1.51 0.31
C ASP A 138 12.49 1.38 -0.02
N VAL A 139 12.13 1.23 -1.29
CA VAL A 139 10.74 1.14 -1.73
C VAL A 139 10.25 -0.30 -1.75
N PHE A 140 9.14 -0.56 -1.08
CA PHE A 140 8.40 -1.83 -1.09
C PHE A 140 7.01 -1.60 -1.68
N LEU A 141 6.76 -2.16 -2.86
CA LEU A 141 5.47 -2.02 -3.55
C LEU A 141 4.58 -3.24 -3.27
N VAL A 142 3.41 -3.01 -2.66
CA VAL A 142 2.47 -4.08 -2.32
C VAL A 142 1.61 -4.42 -3.54
N VAL A 143 2.00 -5.45 -4.30
CA VAL A 143 1.46 -5.76 -5.64
C VAL A 143 -0.03 -6.12 -5.67
N ASP A 144 -0.59 -6.59 -4.58
CA ASP A 144 -2.02 -6.92 -4.43
C ASP A 144 -2.83 -5.82 -3.71
N ALA A 145 -2.16 -4.70 -3.36
CA ALA A 145 -2.76 -3.47 -2.84
C ALA A 145 -2.56 -2.26 -3.78
N VAL A 146 -2.12 -2.49 -5.02
CA VAL A 146 -2.03 -1.49 -6.09
C VAL A 146 -2.78 -1.97 -7.34
N GLY A 147 -3.20 -1.03 -8.20
CA GLY A 147 -3.91 -1.37 -9.43
C GLY A 147 -3.92 -0.27 -10.46
N SER A 148 -4.26 -0.65 -11.70
CA SER A 148 -4.50 0.27 -12.82
C SER A 148 -5.72 -0.17 -13.62
N ARG A 149 -6.30 0.76 -14.39
CA ARG A 149 -7.43 0.50 -15.29
C ARG A 149 -7.12 -0.61 -16.29
N TYR A 150 -5.92 -0.59 -16.87
CA TYR A 150 -5.48 -1.56 -17.86
C TYR A 150 -4.39 -2.47 -17.30
N ARG A 151 -4.56 -3.78 -17.57
CA ARG A 151 -3.63 -4.80 -17.09
C ARG A 151 -2.21 -4.63 -17.66
N LEU A 152 -2.10 -4.14 -18.90
CA LEU A 152 -0.79 -3.92 -19.55
C LEU A 152 0.00 -2.85 -18.78
N ASP A 153 -0.63 -1.70 -18.50
CA ASP A 153 0.01 -0.60 -17.80
C ASP A 153 0.44 -1.01 -16.38
N HIS A 154 -0.46 -1.71 -15.67
CA HIS A 154 -0.16 -2.25 -14.34
C HIS A 154 1.08 -3.17 -14.37
N ARG A 155 1.11 -4.17 -15.26
CA ARG A 155 2.23 -5.12 -15.35
C ARG A 155 3.54 -4.44 -15.77
N THR A 156 3.48 -3.53 -16.74
CA THR A 156 4.64 -2.76 -17.20
C THR A 156 5.22 -1.92 -16.06
N ALA A 157 4.36 -1.28 -15.26
CA ALA A 157 4.79 -0.50 -14.10
C ALA A 157 5.48 -1.36 -13.03
N LEU A 158 4.90 -2.53 -12.69
CA LEU A 158 5.52 -3.47 -11.75
C LEU A 158 6.91 -3.91 -12.22
N THR A 159 7.03 -4.26 -13.51
CA THR A 159 8.31 -4.65 -14.10
C THR A 159 9.34 -3.52 -14.02
N ARG A 160 8.95 -2.28 -14.37
CA ARG A 160 9.84 -1.12 -14.30
C ARG A 160 10.33 -0.86 -12.88
N ILE A 161 9.42 -0.85 -11.90
CA ILE A 161 9.78 -0.62 -10.49
C ILE A 161 10.77 -1.69 -10.01
N SER A 162 10.48 -2.97 -10.27
CA SER A 162 11.34 -4.08 -9.86
C SER A 162 12.73 -4.02 -10.50
N GLN A 163 12.81 -3.74 -11.80
CA GLN A 163 14.09 -3.63 -12.51
C GLN A 163 14.91 -2.41 -12.08
N SER A 164 14.29 -1.42 -11.47
CA SER A 164 14.95 -0.20 -10.97
C SER A 164 15.33 -0.29 -9.49
N GLY A 165 15.16 -1.46 -8.84
CA GLY A 165 15.57 -1.67 -7.44
C GLY A 165 14.43 -1.60 -6.42
N GLY A 166 13.19 -1.38 -6.85
CA GLY A 166 12.01 -1.46 -5.97
C GLY A 166 11.66 -2.91 -5.62
N ASN A 167 11.36 -3.17 -4.36
CA ASN A 167 10.97 -4.49 -3.86
C ASN A 167 9.48 -4.74 -4.10
N LEU A 168 9.13 -5.83 -4.77
CA LEU A 168 7.74 -6.27 -4.93
C LEU A 168 7.38 -7.25 -3.80
N ILE A 169 6.28 -6.96 -3.11
CA ILE A 169 5.82 -7.72 -1.95
C ILE A 169 4.29 -7.88 -2.00
N THR A 170 3.73 -8.85 -1.28
CA THR A 170 2.28 -9.01 -1.11
C THR A 170 1.83 -8.53 0.26
N THR A 171 0.55 -8.21 0.40
CA THR A 171 -0.06 -7.81 1.68
C THR A 171 0.27 -8.81 2.79
N GLU A 172 0.12 -10.12 2.53
CA GLU A 172 0.35 -11.13 3.56
C GLU A 172 1.82 -11.20 3.98
N SER A 173 2.78 -11.04 3.04
CA SER A 173 4.20 -10.94 3.36
C SER A 173 4.49 -9.72 4.24
N VAL A 174 3.92 -8.55 3.92
CA VAL A 174 4.06 -7.34 4.75
C VAL A 174 3.59 -7.60 6.17
N LEU A 175 2.40 -8.20 6.34
CA LEU A 175 1.83 -8.49 7.67
C LEU A 175 2.76 -9.37 8.52
N PHE A 176 3.33 -10.43 7.92
CA PHE A 176 4.23 -11.33 8.63
C PHE A 176 5.63 -10.74 8.83
N GLU A 177 6.13 -9.95 7.90
CA GLU A 177 7.41 -9.28 8.07
C GLU A 177 7.36 -8.24 9.19
N TRP A 178 6.29 -7.46 9.30
CA TRP A 178 6.08 -6.54 10.44
C TRP A 178 5.85 -7.27 11.76
N CYS A 179 5.16 -8.41 11.73
CA CYS A 179 4.89 -9.23 12.92
C CYS A 179 6.14 -9.91 13.47
N GLU A 180 7.04 -10.35 12.59
CA GLU A 180 8.32 -11.00 12.87
C GLU A 180 8.23 -12.35 13.59
N ARG A 181 7.40 -12.48 14.64
CA ARG A 181 7.36 -13.66 15.52
C ARG A 181 5.95 -14.18 15.73
N SER A 182 5.81 -15.50 15.76
CA SER A 182 4.61 -16.16 16.24
C SER A 182 4.54 -16.13 17.77
N GLY A 183 3.35 -16.43 18.33
CA GLY A 183 3.16 -16.58 19.77
C GLY A 183 3.00 -15.29 20.56
N THR A 184 3.02 -14.13 19.92
CA THR A 184 2.79 -12.81 20.56
C THR A 184 1.31 -12.42 20.51
N PRO A 185 0.87 -11.46 21.35
CA PRO A 185 -0.48 -10.89 21.24
C PRO A 185 -0.78 -10.30 19.87
N GLU A 186 0.21 -9.63 19.26
CA GLU A 186 0.11 -9.02 17.92
C GLU A 186 -0.05 -10.11 16.84
N PHE A 187 0.65 -11.23 16.97
CA PHE A 187 0.51 -12.35 16.05
C PHE A 187 -0.92 -12.90 16.01
N LYS A 188 -1.64 -12.91 17.14
CA LYS A 188 -3.05 -13.34 17.14
C LYS A 188 -3.90 -12.43 16.27
N GLN A 189 -3.70 -11.12 16.35
CA GLN A 189 -4.41 -10.14 15.53
C GLN A 189 -4.02 -10.25 14.04
N VAL A 190 -2.73 -10.40 13.73
CA VAL A 190 -2.26 -10.68 12.35
C VAL A 190 -2.89 -11.96 11.81
N SER A 191 -2.94 -13.03 12.61
CA SER A 191 -3.59 -14.29 12.22
C SER A 191 -5.07 -14.11 11.87
N GLU A 192 -5.81 -13.27 12.62
CA GLU A 192 -7.20 -12.95 12.28
C GLU A 192 -7.32 -12.15 10.98
N LEU A 193 -6.42 -11.19 10.73
CA LEU A 193 -6.38 -10.46 9.46
C LEU A 193 -6.13 -11.39 8.27
N VAL A 194 -5.21 -12.35 8.41
CA VAL A 194 -4.84 -13.29 7.33
C VAL A 194 -5.96 -14.29 7.03
N LYS A 195 -6.71 -14.71 8.05
CA LYS A 195 -7.85 -15.62 7.89
C LYS A 195 -9.10 -15.00 7.28
N GLN A 196 -9.15 -13.67 7.15
CA GLN A 196 -10.31 -13.00 6.54
C GLN A 196 -10.57 -13.53 5.12
N PRO A 197 -11.82 -13.86 4.77
CA PRO A 197 -12.14 -14.37 3.45
C PRO A 197 -11.87 -13.31 2.38
N ARG A 198 -11.11 -13.69 1.36
CA ARG A 198 -10.84 -12.81 0.22
C ARG A 198 -12.14 -12.46 -0.52
N PRO A 199 -12.36 -11.17 -0.89
CA PRO A 199 -13.49 -10.79 -1.71
C PRO A 199 -13.53 -11.58 -3.01
N ARG A 200 -14.68 -12.17 -3.35
CA ARG A 200 -14.88 -12.83 -4.64
C ARG A 200 -14.92 -11.75 -5.71
N ARG A 201 -14.19 -11.90 -6.81
CA ARG A 201 -14.34 -11.04 -7.99
C ARG A 201 -15.83 -11.02 -8.34
N GLY A 202 -16.43 -9.85 -8.38
CA GLY A 202 -17.85 -9.69 -8.66
C GLY A 202 -18.21 -10.37 -9.99
N ARG A 203 -19.06 -11.39 -9.95
CA ARG A 203 -19.58 -12.15 -11.11
C ARG A 203 -20.51 -11.32 -12.02
N LYS A 204 -20.62 -10.00 -11.84
CA LYS A 204 -21.62 -9.17 -12.53
C LYS A 204 -21.21 -8.65 -13.91
N TYR A 205 -20.07 -9.06 -14.49
CA TYR A 205 -19.62 -8.53 -15.79
C TYR A 205 -19.39 -9.56 -16.90
N ASP A 206 -19.69 -10.88 -16.71
CA ASP A 206 -19.41 -11.88 -17.75
C ASP A 206 -20.66 -12.60 -18.31
N GLU A 207 -21.86 -12.35 -17.80
CA GLU A 207 -23.06 -13.06 -18.29
C GLU A 207 -23.80 -12.37 -19.45
N SER A 208 -23.52 -11.10 -19.77
CA SER A 208 -24.17 -10.41 -20.89
C SER A 208 -23.39 -10.42 -22.21
N ALA A 209 -22.13 -10.82 -22.19
CA ALA A 209 -21.28 -10.87 -23.39
C ALA A 209 -21.27 -12.25 -24.11
N SER A 210 -21.81 -13.29 -23.49
CA SER A 210 -21.80 -14.65 -24.04
C SER A 210 -23.09 -15.02 -24.79
N ALA A 211 -24.16 -14.23 -24.66
CA ALA A 211 -25.43 -14.53 -25.28
C ALA A 211 -25.60 -14.05 -26.75
N ASN A 212 -24.64 -13.26 -27.26
CA ASN A 212 -24.74 -12.63 -28.59
C ASN A 212 -23.75 -13.17 -29.63
N ARG A 213 -23.21 -14.38 -29.47
CA ARG A 213 -22.34 -15.01 -30.51
C ARG A 213 -22.81 -16.38 -31.00
N LEU A 214 -24.12 -16.65 -30.92
CA LEU A 214 -24.73 -17.79 -31.59
C LEU A 214 -26.11 -17.36 -32.10
N GLN A 215 -26.13 -16.51 -33.11
CA GLN A 215 -27.16 -16.43 -34.15
C GLN A 215 -26.51 -16.03 -35.45
#